data_728795281b77814b40bf18e65b7900c6
#
_entry.id   728795281b77814b40bf18e65b7900c6
#
_cell.length_a   1.000
_cell.length_b   1.000
_cell.length_c   1.000
_cell.angle_alpha   90.00
_cell.angle_beta   90.00
_cell.angle_gamma   90.00
#
_symmetry.space_group_name_H-M   'P 1'
#
loop_
_entity.id
_entity.type
_entity.pdbx_description
1 polymer ?
#
loop_
_entity_poly.entity_id
_entity_poly.type
_entity_poly.pdbx_seq_one_letter_code
_entity_poly.pdbx_strand_id
1 'polypeptide(L)'
;TKGTQEIFNRMMNDLAEVSGYSELEHIPVVPVGHSAMATYPWNFAAWNPKRTLAVISLHGDAPRTNLCGYGGENLEWGRTRNIDGIPGLMIEGEYEWWEARVNPALAFRMMYPESCISFLCDTGRGHFDVAGQTADYIALFLRKALEYRLSGHPSLNEPVRLKKLNPKEGWLA
;
A
#
# COMPACT_ATOMS: atom_id res chain seq x y z
N THR A 1 -16.28 3.44 2.81
CA THR A 1 -17.60 3.59 3.45
C THR A 1 -17.49 3.27 4.94
N LYS A 2 -18.27 3.93 5.81
CA LYS A 2 -18.23 3.74 7.28
C LYS A 2 -18.28 2.25 7.69
N GLY A 3 -19.07 1.43 7.03
CA GLY A 3 -19.21 0.01 7.39
C GLY A 3 -18.00 -0.86 7.08
N THR A 4 -17.17 -0.51 6.10
CA THR A 4 -16.01 -1.34 5.70
C THR A 4 -14.93 -1.37 6.78
N GLN A 5 -14.76 -0.27 7.51
CA GLN A 5 -13.77 -0.15 8.58
C GLN A 5 -14.14 -1.02 9.78
N GLU A 6 -15.41 -0.99 10.16
CA GLU A 6 -15.96 -1.80 11.25
C GLU A 6 -15.91 -3.29 10.90
N ILE A 7 -16.20 -3.64 9.64
CA ILE A 7 -16.11 -5.02 9.15
C ILE A 7 -14.67 -5.53 9.23
N PHE A 8 -13.69 -4.72 8.80
CA PHE A 8 -12.29 -5.12 8.88
C PHE A 8 -11.85 -5.37 10.33
N ASN A 9 -12.15 -4.45 11.24
CA ASN A 9 -11.77 -4.61 12.64
C ASN A 9 -12.42 -5.87 13.26
N ARG A 10 -13.71 -6.07 13.01
CA ARG A 10 -14.42 -7.27 13.47
C ARG A 10 -13.79 -8.54 12.90
N MET A 11 -13.52 -8.59 11.60
CA MET A 11 -12.85 -9.73 10.96
C MET A 11 -11.51 -10.06 11.63
N MET A 12 -10.71 -9.06 11.96
CA MET A 12 -9.43 -9.29 12.63
C MET A 12 -9.58 -9.78 14.06
N ASN A 13 -10.59 -9.30 14.77
CA ASN A 13 -10.92 -9.79 16.12
C ASN A 13 -11.42 -11.25 16.07
N ASP A 14 -12.33 -11.55 15.14
CA ASP A 14 -12.85 -12.91 14.95
C ASP A 14 -11.71 -13.89 14.58
N LEU A 15 -10.77 -13.44 13.72
CA LEU A 15 -9.58 -14.24 13.38
C LEU A 15 -8.67 -14.47 14.59
N ALA A 16 -8.45 -13.45 15.42
CA ALA A 16 -7.67 -13.59 16.65
C ALA A 16 -8.31 -14.61 17.60
N GLU A 17 -9.61 -14.51 17.80
CA GLU A 17 -10.36 -15.43 18.66
C GLU A 17 -10.31 -16.89 18.16
N VAL A 18 -10.61 -17.10 16.87
CA VAL A 18 -10.67 -18.46 16.28
C VAL A 18 -9.31 -19.10 16.16
N SER A 19 -8.25 -18.33 15.86
CA SER A 19 -6.89 -18.85 15.70
C SER A 19 -6.11 -18.98 17.00
N GLY A 20 -6.51 -18.24 18.05
CA GLY A 20 -5.76 -18.11 19.30
C GLY A 20 -4.57 -17.15 19.21
N TYR A 21 -4.38 -16.45 18.08
CA TYR A 21 -3.33 -15.46 17.90
C TYR A 21 -3.87 -14.04 18.18
N SER A 22 -3.84 -13.64 19.44
CA SER A 22 -4.39 -12.34 19.88
C SER A 22 -3.73 -11.14 19.20
N GLU A 23 -2.48 -11.27 18.74
CA GLU A 23 -1.77 -10.23 18.02
C GLU A 23 -2.43 -9.82 16.70
N LEU A 24 -3.26 -10.67 16.10
CA LEU A 24 -4.01 -10.35 14.87
C LEU A 24 -4.93 -9.13 15.04
N GLU A 25 -5.35 -8.82 16.25
CA GLU A 25 -6.15 -7.62 16.52
C GLU A 25 -5.41 -6.33 16.19
N HIS A 26 -4.07 -6.31 16.26
CA HIS A 26 -3.29 -5.08 16.22
C HIS A 26 -1.98 -5.12 15.45
N ILE A 27 -1.55 -6.28 14.91
CA ILE A 27 -0.33 -6.35 14.10
C ILE A 27 -0.41 -5.43 12.87
N PRO A 28 0.74 -4.95 12.38
CA PRO A 28 0.81 -4.26 11.10
C PRO A 28 0.37 -5.17 9.95
N VAL A 29 -0.27 -4.56 8.96
CA VAL A 29 -0.76 -5.26 7.77
C VAL A 29 -0.18 -4.67 6.50
N VAL A 30 -0.09 -5.48 5.46
CA VAL A 30 0.24 -5.05 4.09
C VAL A 30 -1.00 -5.28 3.24
N PRO A 31 -1.79 -4.24 2.95
CA PRO A 31 -2.87 -4.36 1.99
C PRO A 31 -2.30 -4.57 0.58
N VAL A 32 -2.83 -5.56 -0.11
CA VAL A 32 -2.46 -5.92 -1.48
C VAL A 32 -3.71 -5.89 -2.35
N GLY A 33 -3.61 -5.34 -3.54
CA GLY A 33 -4.70 -5.33 -4.52
C GLY A 33 -4.20 -5.52 -5.94
N HIS A 34 -5.00 -6.20 -6.74
CA HIS A 34 -4.72 -6.45 -8.14
C HIS A 34 -5.83 -5.87 -9.03
N SER A 35 -5.47 -5.30 -10.17
CA SER A 35 -6.42 -4.82 -11.18
C SER A 35 -7.43 -3.83 -10.61
N ALA A 36 -8.72 -4.09 -10.75
CA ALA A 36 -9.81 -3.25 -10.23
C ALA A 36 -9.75 -3.04 -8.70
N MET A 37 -9.11 -3.95 -7.97
CA MET A 37 -8.94 -3.83 -6.52
C MET A 37 -7.63 -3.12 -6.11
N ALA A 38 -6.82 -2.69 -7.07
CA ALA A 38 -5.52 -2.08 -6.79
C ALA A 38 -5.61 -0.69 -6.12
N THR A 39 -6.75 -0.03 -6.18
CA THR A 39 -7.01 1.21 -5.42
C THR A 39 -7.34 0.96 -3.95
N TYR A 40 -7.82 -0.24 -3.60
CA TYR A 40 -8.17 -0.58 -2.22
C TYR A 40 -7.01 -0.46 -1.23
N PRO A 41 -5.80 -0.99 -1.51
CA PRO A 41 -4.67 -0.88 -0.59
C PRO A 41 -4.29 0.56 -0.26
N TRP A 42 -4.36 1.48 -1.22
CA TRP A 42 -4.11 2.90 -0.99
C TRP A 42 -5.17 3.53 -0.07
N ASN A 43 -6.43 3.22 -0.32
CA ASN A 43 -7.54 3.68 0.52
C ASN A 43 -7.44 3.11 1.94
N PHE A 44 -7.02 1.86 2.08
CA PHE A 44 -6.77 1.25 3.39
C PHE A 44 -5.66 1.99 4.14
N ALA A 45 -4.53 2.26 3.47
CA ALA A 45 -3.41 2.98 4.07
C ALA A 45 -3.80 4.39 4.54
N ALA A 46 -4.59 5.10 3.74
CA ALA A 46 -5.11 6.43 4.10
C ALA A 46 -6.08 6.38 5.28
N TRP A 47 -6.85 5.31 5.40
CA TRP A 47 -7.77 5.12 6.51
C TRP A 47 -7.05 4.65 7.78
N ASN A 48 -6.12 3.70 7.66
CA ASN A 48 -5.44 3.09 8.80
C ASN A 48 -3.90 3.18 8.70
N PRO A 49 -3.34 4.40 8.63
CA PRO A 49 -1.92 4.61 8.40
C PRO A 49 -1.03 4.04 9.51
N LYS A 50 -1.56 3.99 10.76
CA LYS A 50 -0.81 3.48 11.90
C LYS A 50 -0.59 1.98 11.86
N ARG A 51 -1.46 1.26 11.17
CA ARG A 51 -1.42 -0.20 11.04
C ARG A 51 -0.88 -0.67 9.69
N THR A 52 -0.70 0.23 8.73
CA THR A 52 -0.20 -0.11 7.40
C THR A 52 1.31 -0.14 7.38
N LEU A 53 1.91 -1.32 7.20
CA LEU A 53 3.35 -1.49 7.06
C LEU A 53 3.84 -0.98 5.70
N ALA A 54 3.22 -1.43 4.64
CA ALA A 54 3.50 -1.09 3.26
C ALA A 54 2.23 -1.29 2.42
N VAL A 55 2.25 -0.81 1.18
CA VAL A 55 1.17 -0.99 0.19
C VAL A 55 1.71 -1.69 -1.04
N ILE A 56 0.99 -2.68 -1.56
CA ILE A 56 1.29 -3.32 -2.85
C ILE A 56 0.09 -3.18 -3.77
N SER A 57 0.30 -2.53 -4.91
CA SER A 57 -0.66 -2.38 -6.00
C SER A 57 -0.15 -3.10 -7.23
N LEU A 58 -0.83 -4.15 -7.64
CA LEU A 58 -0.45 -5.01 -8.76
C LEU A 58 -1.35 -4.71 -9.97
N HIS A 59 -0.74 -4.37 -11.10
CA HIS A 59 -1.41 -4.23 -12.39
C HIS A 59 -2.69 -3.39 -12.33
N GLY A 60 -2.63 -2.25 -11.65
CA GLY A 60 -3.81 -1.44 -11.44
C GLY A 60 -3.54 -0.02 -10.99
N ASP A 61 -4.55 0.61 -10.42
CA ASP A 61 -4.51 2.03 -10.15
C ASP A 61 -3.72 2.38 -8.89
N ALA A 62 -3.05 3.51 -8.96
CA ALA A 62 -2.45 4.21 -7.83
C ALA A 62 -3.49 5.07 -7.07
N PRO A 63 -3.09 5.74 -5.99
CA PRO A 63 -3.91 6.77 -5.39
C PRO A 63 -4.33 7.80 -6.45
N ARG A 64 -5.62 8.05 -6.58
CA ARG A 64 -6.14 8.98 -7.58
C ARG A 64 -6.19 10.39 -7.03
N THR A 65 -5.92 11.35 -7.89
CA THR A 65 -6.15 12.76 -7.64
C THR A 65 -7.26 13.28 -8.54
N ASN A 66 -7.79 14.46 -8.24
CA ASN A 66 -8.75 15.13 -9.13
C ASN A 66 -8.12 15.56 -10.48
N LEU A 67 -6.80 15.49 -10.60
CA LEU A 67 -6.09 15.87 -11.83
C LEU A 67 -6.03 14.75 -12.87
N CYS A 68 -6.09 13.50 -12.42
CA CYS A 68 -5.97 12.33 -13.28
C CYS A 68 -6.87 11.20 -12.75
N GLY A 69 -7.59 10.53 -13.61
CA GLY A 69 -8.38 9.36 -13.21
C GLY A 69 -9.28 8.83 -14.31
N TYR A 70 -9.64 7.59 -14.19
CA TYR A 70 -10.65 6.95 -15.02
C TYR A 70 -12.03 7.39 -14.56
N GLY A 71 -12.67 8.35 -15.15
CA GLY A 71 -14.11 8.63 -15.15
C GLY A 71 -14.97 8.32 -13.91
N GLY A 72 -14.41 7.81 -12.84
CA GLY A 72 -15.07 7.54 -11.58
C GLY A 72 -14.84 8.68 -10.58
N GLU A 73 -15.67 8.77 -9.57
CA GLU A 73 -15.44 9.69 -8.46
C GLU A 73 -14.08 9.40 -7.82
N ASN A 74 -13.15 10.33 -7.97
CA ASN A 74 -11.93 10.31 -7.20
C ASN A 74 -12.25 10.67 -5.76
N LEU A 75 -11.83 9.83 -4.83
CA LEU A 75 -11.87 10.22 -3.44
C LEU A 75 -10.97 11.45 -3.27
N GLU A 76 -11.53 12.54 -2.79
CA GLU A 76 -10.73 13.69 -2.40
C GLU A 76 -9.80 13.25 -1.27
N TRP A 77 -8.52 13.25 -1.55
CA TRP A 77 -7.48 13.04 -0.56
C TRP A 77 -7.27 14.36 0.18
N GLY A 78 -8.06 14.62 1.19
CA GLY A 78 -7.83 15.75 2.09
C GLY A 78 -6.59 15.51 2.98
N ARG A 79 -6.13 16.55 3.66
CA ARG A 79 -4.98 16.47 4.60
C ARG A 79 -5.13 15.40 5.70
N THR A 80 -6.34 14.94 5.96
CA THR A 80 -6.67 13.89 6.91
C THR A 80 -6.50 12.47 6.35
N ARG A 81 -6.29 12.32 5.04
CA ARG A 81 -6.13 11.06 4.33
C ARG A 81 -4.78 11.02 3.65
N ASN A 82 -3.72 11.09 4.41
CA ASN A 82 -2.38 11.01 3.85
C ASN A 82 -1.77 9.62 4.08
N ILE A 83 -0.90 9.25 3.16
CA ILE A 83 -0.07 8.05 3.23
C ILE A 83 1.41 8.41 3.40
N ASP A 84 1.69 9.58 3.96
CA ASP A 84 3.05 10.09 4.14
C ASP A 84 3.89 9.13 4.98
N GLY A 85 5.06 8.79 4.45
CA GLY A 85 6.00 7.89 5.10
C GLY A 85 5.56 6.42 5.11
N ILE A 86 4.52 6.04 4.34
CA ILE A 86 4.15 4.65 4.12
C ILE A 86 4.74 4.21 2.78
N PRO A 87 5.65 3.21 2.76
CA PRO A 87 6.18 2.70 1.51
C PRO A 87 5.09 2.02 0.70
N GLY A 88 4.95 2.43 -0.55
CA GLY A 88 4.02 1.84 -1.50
C GLY A 88 4.73 1.40 -2.77
N LEU A 89 4.43 0.21 -3.25
CA LEU A 89 4.95 -0.34 -4.50
C LEU A 89 3.81 -0.52 -5.48
N MET A 90 3.90 0.20 -6.60
CA MET A 90 3.02 0.05 -7.75
C MET A 90 3.76 -0.74 -8.82
N ILE A 91 3.19 -1.87 -9.23
CA ILE A 91 3.76 -2.77 -10.22
C ILE A 91 2.86 -2.80 -11.44
N GLU A 92 3.42 -2.52 -12.61
CA GLU A 92 2.71 -2.57 -13.88
C GLU A 92 3.47 -3.46 -14.87
N GLY A 93 2.74 -4.27 -15.62
CA GLY A 93 3.29 -5.04 -16.72
C GLY A 93 3.70 -4.13 -17.88
N GLU A 94 4.75 -4.50 -18.62
CA GLU A 94 5.22 -3.71 -19.77
C GLU A 94 4.14 -3.51 -20.84
N TYR A 95 3.25 -4.49 -21.01
CA TYR A 95 2.20 -4.46 -22.04
C TYR A 95 0.86 -3.93 -21.53
N GLU A 96 0.89 -3.06 -20.52
CA GLU A 96 -0.30 -2.44 -19.95
C GLU A 96 -0.43 -0.95 -20.30
N TRP A 97 -1.54 -0.34 -19.89
CA TRP A 97 -1.83 1.09 -20.13
C TRP A 97 -1.10 1.98 -19.13
N TRP A 98 0.17 2.17 -19.31
CA TRP A 98 1.04 2.93 -18.42
C TRP A 98 0.55 4.33 -18.12
N GLU A 99 0.20 5.09 -19.18
CA GLU A 99 -0.17 6.49 -19.02
C GLU A 99 -1.37 6.67 -18.10
N ALA A 100 -2.40 5.84 -18.28
CA ALA A 100 -3.63 5.93 -17.51
C ALA A 100 -3.45 5.52 -16.04
N ARG A 101 -2.40 4.76 -15.72
CA ARG A 101 -2.15 4.23 -14.37
C ARG A 101 -1.01 4.92 -13.66
N VAL A 102 0.09 5.16 -14.35
CA VAL A 102 1.29 5.80 -13.78
C VAL A 102 1.10 7.30 -13.62
N ASN A 103 0.47 7.98 -14.58
CA ASN A 103 0.25 9.43 -14.49
C ASN A 103 -0.52 9.87 -13.24
N PRO A 104 -1.60 9.20 -12.82
CA PRO A 104 -2.25 9.53 -11.55
C PRO A 104 -1.33 9.39 -10.33
N ALA A 105 -0.45 8.40 -10.34
CA ALA A 105 0.52 8.20 -9.26
C ALA A 105 1.59 9.28 -9.22
N LEU A 106 2.08 9.69 -10.39
CA LEU A 106 3.02 10.82 -10.51
C LEU A 106 2.38 12.12 -10.05
N ALA A 107 1.14 12.39 -10.48
CA ALA A 107 0.38 13.54 -10.03
C ALA A 107 0.17 13.53 -8.50
N PHE A 108 -0.13 12.35 -7.93
CA PHE A 108 -0.25 12.21 -6.49
C PHE A 108 1.07 12.53 -5.77
N ARG A 109 2.21 12.02 -6.25
CA ARG A 109 3.53 12.34 -5.68
C ARG A 109 3.86 13.82 -5.77
N MET A 110 3.47 14.49 -6.84
CA MET A 110 3.64 15.95 -6.98
C MET A 110 2.81 16.74 -5.98
N MET A 111 1.59 16.29 -5.72
CA MET A 111 0.70 16.93 -4.74
C MET A 111 1.08 16.62 -3.29
N TYR A 112 1.63 15.42 -3.05
CA TYR A 112 1.99 14.91 -1.73
C TYR A 112 3.43 14.39 -1.73
N PRO A 113 4.42 15.29 -1.66
CA PRO A 113 5.84 14.94 -1.84
C PRO A 113 6.42 14.03 -0.75
N GLU A 114 5.74 13.92 0.39
CA GLU A 114 6.10 12.99 1.46
C GLU A 114 5.53 11.57 1.26
N SER A 115 4.78 11.34 0.17
CA SER A 115 4.32 10.00 -0.19
C SER A 115 5.47 9.17 -0.77
N CYS A 116 5.62 7.93 -0.28
CA CYS A 116 6.73 7.04 -0.65
C CYS A 116 6.27 6.00 -1.68
N ILE A 117 5.78 6.44 -2.84
CA ILE A 117 5.31 5.55 -3.92
C ILE A 117 6.48 5.25 -4.85
N SER A 118 6.80 3.97 -4.98
CA SER A 118 7.79 3.44 -5.94
C SER A 118 7.09 2.72 -7.08
N PHE A 119 7.73 2.69 -8.23
CA PHE A 119 7.23 2.07 -9.45
C PHE A 119 8.13 0.92 -9.87
N LEU A 120 7.54 -0.18 -10.26
CA LEU A 120 8.21 -1.32 -10.88
C LEU A 120 7.54 -1.68 -12.20
N CYS A 121 8.33 -1.73 -13.27
CA CYS A 121 7.90 -2.32 -14.53
C CYS A 121 8.23 -3.82 -14.53
N ASP A 122 7.21 -4.66 -14.66
CA ASP A 122 7.39 -6.10 -14.87
C ASP A 122 7.57 -6.37 -16.36
N THR A 123 8.83 -6.42 -16.78
CA THR A 123 9.23 -6.48 -18.18
C THR A 123 8.78 -7.75 -18.86
N GLY A 124 8.22 -7.63 -20.06
CA GLY A 124 7.71 -8.76 -20.87
C GLY A 124 6.41 -9.35 -20.34
N ARG A 125 5.70 -8.65 -19.45
CA ARG A 125 4.48 -9.13 -18.79
C ARG A 125 3.26 -8.29 -19.15
N GLY A 126 2.12 -8.96 -19.12
CA GLY A 126 0.80 -8.35 -19.25
C GLY A 126 0.04 -8.38 -17.93
N HIS A 127 -1.23 -8.09 -18.00
CA HIS A 127 -2.10 -7.85 -16.84
C HIS A 127 -2.22 -9.00 -15.83
N PHE A 128 -2.09 -10.22 -16.27
CA PHE A 128 -2.29 -11.41 -15.43
C PHE A 128 -1.01 -12.21 -15.19
N ASP A 129 0.12 -11.70 -15.67
CA ASP A 129 1.39 -12.38 -15.56
C ASP A 129 2.19 -11.80 -14.39
N VAL A 130 2.64 -12.65 -13.49
CA VAL A 130 3.59 -12.28 -12.44
C VAL A 130 4.81 -13.15 -12.55
N ALA A 131 5.97 -12.54 -12.77
CA ALA A 131 7.24 -13.28 -12.82
C ALA A 131 7.73 -13.68 -11.42
N GLY A 132 8.50 -14.78 -11.34
CA GLY A 132 9.17 -15.16 -10.10
C GLY A 132 10.06 -14.04 -9.55
N GLN A 133 10.78 -13.34 -10.42
CA GLN A 133 11.61 -12.17 -10.05
C GLN A 133 10.79 -11.03 -9.44
N THR A 134 9.57 -10.81 -9.90
CA THR A 134 8.66 -9.80 -9.34
C THR A 134 8.23 -10.20 -7.93
N ALA A 135 7.94 -11.48 -7.71
CA ALA A 135 7.64 -12.01 -6.37
C ALA A 135 8.84 -11.85 -5.42
N ASP A 136 10.05 -12.15 -5.89
CA ASP A 136 11.29 -11.96 -5.12
C ASP A 136 11.53 -10.48 -4.78
N TYR A 137 11.24 -9.59 -5.72
CA TYR A 137 11.34 -8.15 -5.48
C TYR A 137 10.32 -7.67 -4.44
N ILE A 138 9.07 -8.14 -4.53
CA ILE A 138 8.03 -7.85 -3.53
C ILE A 138 8.51 -8.32 -2.14
N ALA A 139 9.04 -9.54 -2.05
CA ALA A 139 9.56 -10.08 -0.80
C ALA A 139 10.72 -9.23 -0.24
N LEU A 140 11.64 -8.78 -1.10
CA LEU A 140 12.71 -7.86 -0.73
C LEU A 140 12.16 -6.52 -0.24
N PHE A 141 11.23 -5.93 -0.99
CA PHE A 141 10.58 -4.66 -0.64
C PHE A 141 9.90 -4.73 0.75
N LEU A 142 9.13 -5.79 1.00
CA LEU A 142 8.46 -5.99 2.28
C LEU A 142 9.46 -6.18 3.43
N ARG A 143 10.53 -6.94 3.21
CA ARG A 143 11.59 -7.12 4.19
C ARG A 143 12.24 -5.78 4.54
N LYS A 144 12.54 -4.96 3.55
CA LYS A 144 13.11 -3.62 3.76
C LYS A 144 12.12 -2.68 4.46
N ALA A 145 10.84 -2.74 4.11
CA ALA A 145 9.81 -1.99 4.83
C ALA A 145 9.74 -2.39 6.31
N LEU A 146 9.85 -3.68 6.62
CA LEU A 146 9.92 -4.17 8.00
C LEU A 146 11.17 -3.62 8.72
N GLU A 147 12.36 -3.82 8.14
CA GLU A 147 13.64 -3.36 8.71
C GLU A 147 13.62 -1.87 9.04
N TYR A 148 13.03 -1.06 8.17
CA TYR A 148 13.03 0.39 8.30
C TYR A 148 11.96 0.91 9.25
N ARG A 149 10.76 0.33 9.21
CA ARG A 149 9.60 0.85 9.92
C ARG A 149 9.41 0.26 11.31
N LEU A 150 9.96 -0.91 11.57
CA LEU A 150 9.95 -1.50 12.90
C LEU A 150 11.13 -1.01 13.72
N SER A 151 10.89 -0.74 14.99
CA SER A 151 11.93 -0.41 15.97
C SER A 151 12.23 -1.64 16.82
N GLY A 152 13.36 -2.28 16.56
CA GLY A 152 13.79 -3.45 17.35
C GLY A 152 12.88 -4.66 17.19
N HIS A 153 12.70 -5.40 18.29
CA HIS A 153 11.77 -6.53 18.36
C HIS A 153 10.48 -6.05 19.05
N PRO A 154 9.43 -5.71 18.29
CA PRO A 154 8.19 -5.26 18.91
C PRO A 154 7.55 -6.39 19.72
N SER A 155 6.94 -6.03 20.84
CA SER A 155 6.04 -6.93 21.54
C SER A 155 4.82 -7.22 20.64
N LEU A 156 4.46 -8.48 20.49
CA LEU A 156 3.25 -8.84 19.74
C LEU A 156 1.98 -8.67 20.57
N ASN A 157 2.11 -8.37 21.85
CA ASN A 157 0.97 -8.18 22.77
C ASN A 157 0.44 -6.73 22.78
N GLU A 158 1.07 -5.83 22.03
CA GLU A 158 0.72 -4.42 21.98
C GLU A 158 0.75 -3.90 20.55
N PRO A 159 -0.02 -2.82 20.24
CA PRO A 159 0.02 -2.20 18.93
C PRO A 159 1.43 -1.76 18.54
N VAL A 160 1.93 -2.26 17.43
CA VAL A 160 3.27 -1.97 16.94
C VAL A 160 3.34 -0.53 16.39
N ARG A 161 4.28 0.25 16.90
CA ARG A 161 4.51 1.61 16.42
C ARG A 161 5.42 1.60 15.19
N LEU A 162 4.86 1.95 14.04
CA LEU A 162 5.59 2.04 12.78
C LEU A 162 6.21 3.44 12.61
N LYS A 163 7.49 3.47 12.27
CA LYS A 163 8.19 4.72 11.87
C LYS A 163 7.71 5.16 10.49
N LYS A 164 7.67 6.47 10.27
CA LYS A 164 7.49 7.02 8.92
C LYS A 164 8.80 6.89 8.14
N LEU A 165 8.70 6.46 6.88
CA LEU A 165 9.81 6.51 5.94
C LEU A 165 10.03 7.97 5.51
N ASN A 166 11.29 8.40 5.50
CA ASN A 166 11.64 9.68 4.88
C ASN A 166 11.94 9.42 3.39
N PRO A 167 11.17 10.01 2.45
CA PRO A 167 11.39 9.78 1.02
C PRO A 167 12.78 10.19 0.53
N LYS A 168 13.46 11.09 1.23
CA LYS A 168 14.83 11.53 0.89
C LYS A 168 15.92 10.56 1.36
N GLU A 169 15.60 9.66 2.28
CA GLU A 169 16.51 8.64 2.81
C GLU A 169 16.21 7.26 2.23
N GLY A 170 15.13 7.14 1.46
CA GLY A 170 14.72 5.90 0.85
C GLY A 170 15.63 5.51 -0.32
N TRP A 171 16.11 4.29 -0.32
CA TRP A 171 16.90 3.72 -1.42
C TRP A 171 16.04 3.32 -2.64
N LEU A 172 14.73 3.50 -2.56
CA LEU A 172 13.76 3.30 -3.64
C LEU A 172 13.30 4.63 -4.26
N ALA A 173 13.98 5.72 -3.97
CA ALA A 173 13.67 7.02 -4.55
C ALA A 173 14.21 7.15 -5.99
#